data_4fbe9a041b4364be14ea7ce3526f33f7
#
_entry.id   4fbe9a041b4364be14ea7ce3526f33f7
#
_cell.length_a   1.000
_cell.length_b   1.000
_cell.length_c   1.000
_cell.angle_alpha   90.00
_cell.angle_beta   90.00
_cell.angle_gamma   90.00
#
_symmetry.space_group_name_H-M   'P 1'
#
loop_
_entity.id
_entity.type
_entity.pdbx_description
1 polymer ?
#
loop_
_entity_poly.entity_id
_entity_poly.type
_entity_poly.pdbx_seq_one_letter_code
_entity_poly.pdbx_strand_id
1 'polypeptide(L)' 'MTAPAQIRAARALLGWTQADLAAKANVSTNAINSIERGKADPKLSTINAIRKALEAGGVEFQDGDAPGVRLRAPTAA' A
#
# COMPACT_ATOMS: atom_id res chain seq x y z
N MET A 1 -0.05 -9.29 8.68
CA MET A 1 -0.23 -7.84 8.73
C MET A 1 0.62 -7.17 7.66
N THR A 2 0.11 -6.14 7.02
CA THR A 2 0.85 -5.46 5.95
C THR A 2 2.00 -4.63 6.54
N ALA A 3 3.22 -4.88 6.10
CA ALA A 3 4.40 -4.19 6.61
C ALA A 3 4.60 -2.84 5.89
N PRO A 4 5.21 -1.85 6.57
CA PRO A 4 5.52 -0.57 5.92
C PRO A 4 6.31 -0.73 4.61
N ALA A 5 7.26 -1.65 4.57
CA ALA A 5 8.06 -1.92 3.37
C ALA A 5 7.20 -2.42 2.21
N GLN A 6 6.16 -3.20 2.49
CA GLN A 6 5.23 -3.66 1.45
C GLN A 6 4.46 -2.49 0.84
N ILE A 7 4.05 -1.53 1.67
CA ILE A 7 3.32 -0.35 1.20
C ILE A 7 4.22 0.49 0.28
N ARG A 8 5.48 0.73 0.70
CA ARG A 8 6.44 1.48 -0.12
C ARG A 8 6.70 0.77 -1.46
N ALA A 9 6.92 -0.53 -1.41
CA ALA A 9 7.19 -1.32 -2.60
C ALA A 9 5.99 -1.35 -3.55
N ALA A 10 4.78 -1.52 -3.00
CA ALA A 10 3.55 -1.53 -3.79
C ALA A 10 3.34 -0.19 -4.50
N ARG A 11 3.55 0.91 -3.77
CA ARG A 11 3.45 2.25 -4.34
C ARG A 11 4.47 2.43 -5.47
N ALA A 12 5.71 1.99 -5.26
CA ALA A 12 6.75 2.07 -6.27
C ALA A 12 6.40 1.27 -7.52
N LEU A 13 5.84 0.07 -7.36
CA LEU A 13 5.41 -0.76 -8.48
C LEU A 13 4.36 -0.05 -9.34
N LEU A 14 3.49 0.72 -8.73
CA LEU A 14 2.42 1.44 -9.43
C LEU A 14 2.88 2.81 -9.94
N GLY A 15 4.07 3.26 -9.55
CA GLY A 15 4.54 4.60 -9.89
C GLY A 15 3.76 5.69 -9.18
N TRP A 16 3.14 5.38 -8.04
CA TRP A 16 2.35 6.35 -7.29
C TRP A 16 3.22 7.11 -6.28
N THR A 17 2.96 8.40 -6.16
CA THR A 17 3.53 9.20 -5.06
C THR A 17 2.77 8.91 -3.77
N GLN A 18 3.31 9.38 -2.64
CA GLN A 18 2.58 9.30 -1.38
C GLN A 18 1.26 10.06 -1.47
N ALA A 19 1.24 11.20 -2.16
CA ALA A 19 0.01 11.97 -2.35
C ALA A 19 -1.02 11.21 -3.18
N ASP A 20 -0.58 10.48 -4.21
CA ASP A 20 -1.47 9.64 -5.02
C ASP A 20 -2.14 8.57 -4.15
N LEU A 21 -1.35 7.86 -3.36
CA LEU A 21 -1.87 6.82 -2.49
C LEU A 21 -2.81 7.40 -1.44
N ALA A 22 -2.43 8.52 -0.84
CA ALA A 22 -3.24 9.18 0.17
C ALA A 22 -4.63 9.53 -0.38
N ALA A 23 -4.69 10.08 -1.58
CA ALA A 23 -5.96 10.43 -2.22
C ALA A 23 -6.81 9.18 -2.47
N LYS A 24 -6.21 8.11 -2.96
CA LYS A 24 -6.94 6.87 -3.29
C LYS A 24 -7.41 6.12 -2.04
N ALA A 25 -6.65 6.20 -0.96
CA ALA A 25 -7.01 5.56 0.30
C ALA A 25 -7.85 6.47 1.21
N ASN A 26 -8.06 7.70 0.81
CA ASN A 26 -8.80 8.72 1.58
C ASN A 26 -8.18 8.94 2.96
N VAL A 27 -6.86 9.10 2.97
CA VAL A 27 -6.10 9.43 4.18
C VAL A 27 -5.17 10.60 3.85
N SER A 28 -4.54 11.19 4.89
CA SER A 28 -3.60 12.29 4.65
C SER A 28 -2.26 11.80 4.14
N THR A 29 -1.56 12.64 3.39
CA THR A 29 -0.20 12.36 2.94
C THR A 29 0.74 12.16 4.12
N ASN A 30 0.56 12.95 5.19
CA ASN A 30 1.36 12.80 6.40
C ASN A 30 1.17 11.43 7.04
N ALA A 31 -0.05 10.91 7.02
CA ALA A 31 -0.32 9.56 7.53
C ALA A 31 0.44 8.51 6.72
N ILE A 32 0.41 8.61 5.40
CA ILE A 32 1.15 7.68 4.54
C ILE A 32 2.64 7.76 4.85
N ASN A 33 3.20 8.95 4.95
CA ASN A 33 4.62 9.14 5.24
C ASN A 33 5.00 8.48 6.57
N SER A 34 4.23 8.73 7.63
CA SER A 34 4.51 8.17 8.96
C SER A 34 4.41 6.64 8.96
N ILE A 35 3.42 6.10 8.27
CA ILE A 35 3.23 4.64 8.17
C ILE A 35 4.41 4.02 7.41
N GLU A 36 4.79 4.60 6.29
CA GLU A 36 5.89 4.06 5.47
C GLU A 36 7.23 4.11 6.18
N ARG A 37 7.38 5.03 7.11
CA ARG A 37 8.60 5.15 7.92
C ARG A 37 8.58 4.27 9.17
N GLY A 38 7.49 3.56 9.42
CA GLY A 38 7.33 2.75 10.61
C GLY A 38 7.20 3.58 11.89
N LYS A 39 6.82 4.85 11.78
CA LYS A 39 6.72 5.78 12.92
C LYS A 39 5.32 5.87 13.50
N ALA A 40 4.33 5.39 12.78
CA ALA A 40 2.94 5.45 13.22
C ALA A 40 2.48 4.09 13.73
N ASP A 41 1.47 4.12 14.58
CA ASP A 41 0.72 2.93 15.00
C ASP A 41 -0.71 3.10 14.44
N PRO A 42 -0.90 2.85 13.14
CA PRO A 42 -2.17 3.14 12.49
C PRO A 42 -3.26 2.16 12.90
N LYS A 43 -4.51 2.62 12.84
CA LYS A 43 -5.65 1.75 13.05
C LYS A 43 -5.70 0.70 11.94
N LEU A 44 -6.24 -0.47 12.27
CA LEU A 44 -6.42 -1.54 11.29
C LEU A 44 -7.25 -1.07 10.10
N SER A 45 -8.29 -0.26 10.34
CA SER A 45 -9.11 0.28 9.26
C SER A 45 -8.32 1.13 8.29
N THR A 46 -7.34 1.90 8.80
CA THR A 46 -6.46 2.72 7.96
C THR A 46 -5.56 1.85 7.10
N ILE A 47 -4.94 0.84 7.70
CA ILE A 47 -4.09 -0.10 6.96
C ILE A 47 -4.90 -0.84 5.89
N ASN A 48 -6.12 -1.26 6.22
CA ASN A 48 -6.98 -1.95 5.26
C ASN A 48 -7.38 -1.04 4.09
N ALA A 49 -7.66 0.24 4.36
CA ALA A 49 -7.98 1.20 3.31
C ALA A 49 -6.80 1.41 2.36
N ILE A 50 -5.60 1.52 2.90
CA ILE A 50 -4.37 1.66 2.12
C ILE A 50 -4.15 0.42 1.25
N ARG A 51 -4.26 -0.76 1.87
CA ARG A 51 -4.07 -2.03 1.15
C ARG A 51 -5.08 -2.17 0.02
N LYS A 52 -6.35 -1.87 0.28
CA LYS A 52 -7.40 -1.95 -0.74
C LYS A 52 -7.13 -1.01 -1.91
N ALA A 53 -6.64 0.20 -1.64
CA ALA A 53 -6.31 1.16 -2.69
C ALA A 53 -5.20 0.61 -3.60
N LEU A 54 -4.17 0.00 -3.01
CA LEU A 54 -3.07 -0.59 -3.74
C LEU A 54 -3.51 -1.82 -4.52
N GLU A 55 -4.34 -2.67 -3.92
CA GLU A 55 -4.89 -3.84 -4.59
C GLU A 55 -5.77 -3.45 -5.77
N ALA A 56 -6.57 -2.40 -5.62
CA ALA A 56 -7.39 -1.88 -6.72
C ALA A 56 -6.52 -1.36 -7.86
N GLY A 57 -5.31 -0.90 -7.57
CA GLY A 57 -4.34 -0.47 -8.58
C GLY A 57 -3.63 -1.62 -9.27
N GLY A 58 -3.77 -2.84 -8.78
CA GLY A 58 -3.19 -4.02 -9.41
C GLY A 58 -2.09 -4.73 -8.63
N VAL A 59 -1.87 -4.36 -7.37
CA VAL A 59 -0.86 -5.00 -6.54
C VAL A 59 -1.45 -6.20 -5.80
N GLU A 60 -0.70 -7.30 -5.78
CA GLU A 60 -1.00 -8.44 -4.91
C GLU A 60 -0.02 -8.43 -3.75
N PHE A 61 -0.54 -8.62 -2.55
CA PHE A 61 0.28 -8.71 -1.34
C PHE A 61 0.53 -10.15 -0.97
N GLN A 62 1.77 -10.46 -0.64
CA GLN A 62 2.16 -11.77 -0.13
C GLN A 62 2.49 -11.61 1.34
N ASP A 63 1.77 -12.33 2.19
CA ASP A 63 1.94 -12.28 3.64
C ASP A 63 2.71 -13.52 4.10
N GLY A 64 2.95 -13.64 5.41
CA GLY A 64 3.62 -14.80 5.99
C GLY A 64 5.11 -14.58 6.17
N ASP A 65 5.87 -15.67 6.09
CA ASP A 65 7.30 -15.66 6.42
C ASP A 65 8.16 -14.89 5.42
N ALA A 66 7.67 -14.76 4.19
CA ALA A 66 8.36 -14.03 3.14
C ALA A 66 7.43 -12.97 2.55
N PRO A 67 7.17 -11.89 3.30
CA PRO A 67 6.25 -10.86 2.83
C PRO A 67 6.79 -10.15 1.60
N GLY A 68 5.91 -9.85 0.67
CA GLY A 68 6.28 -9.17 -0.56
C GLY A 68 5.07 -8.61 -1.27
N VAL A 69 5.31 -8.05 -2.45
CA VAL A 69 4.28 -7.51 -3.32
C VAL A 69 4.65 -7.79 -4.76
N ARG A 70 3.64 -7.87 -5.62
CA ARG A 70 3.87 -7.97 -7.06
C ARG A 70 2.71 -7.31 -7.80
N LEU A 71 2.97 -6.88 -9.03
CA LEU A 71 1.89 -6.44 -9.92
C LEU A 71 1.23 -7.67 -10.51
N ARG A 72 -0.11 -7.64 -10.52
CA ARG A 72 -0.86 -8.66 -11.24
C ARG A 72 -0.64 -8.47 -12.73
N ALA A 73 -0.61 -9.58 -13.45
CA ALA A 73 -0.60 -9.51 -14.90
C ALA A 73 -1.87 -8.80 -15.37
N PRO A 74 -1.80 -7.95 -16.43
CA PRO A 74 -2.99 -7.32 -16.97
C PRO A 74 -3.99 -8.39 -17.37
N THR A 75 -5.24 -8.23 -16.94
CA THR A 75 -6.31 -9.10 -17.42
C THR A 75 -6.52 -8.77 -18.90
N ALA A 76 -6.57 -9.80 -19.71
CA ALA A 76 -6.94 -9.62 -21.11
C ALA A 76 -8.34 -9.00 -21.16
N ALA A 77 -8.44 -7.86 -21.80
CA ALA A 77 -9.72 -7.17 -21.96
C ALA A 77 -10.63 -7.97 -22.88
#